data_d2f69e13ea5b44a25b5a7cff1bc57d13
#
_entry.id   d2f69e13ea5b44a25b5a7cff1bc57d13
#
_cell.length_a   1.000
_cell.length_b   1.000
_cell.length_c   1.000
_cell.angle_alpha   90.00
_cell.angle_beta   90.00
_cell.angle_gamma   90.00
#
_symmetry.space_group_name_H-M   'P 1'
#
loop_
_entity.id
_entity.type
_entity.pdbx_description
1 polymer ?
#
loop_
_entity_poly.entity_id
_entity_poly.type
_entity_poly.pdbx_seq_one_letter_code
_entity_poly.pdbx_strand_id
1 'polypeptide(L)'
;MPTLCDLAGISVPVEKPGISLAPTLKGEKQKKTHPYVVSEWHSEYEYVVTPGRMVRGPRYKYTHYLEGNGEELYDMKKDPGERKNLAKDPKYSKVLAEHRAMLDDYITRTKDDYRSLKVDADPRCRNHTPGYPNHEGPGVREILKRK
;
A
#
# COMPACT_ATOMS: atom_id res chain seq x y z
N MET A 1 -2.88 -10.65 15.54
CA MET A 1 -3.41 -10.61 16.91
C MET A 1 -4.79 -11.30 17.04
N PRO A 2 -5.89 -10.85 16.40
CA PRO A 2 -7.22 -11.47 16.62
C PRO A 2 -7.26 -12.98 16.43
N THR A 3 -6.57 -13.50 15.41
CA THR A 3 -6.52 -14.94 15.13
C THR A 3 -5.89 -15.75 16.27
N LEU A 4 -4.80 -15.25 16.84
CA LEU A 4 -4.10 -15.94 17.93
C LEU A 4 -4.95 -15.94 19.21
N CYS A 5 -5.57 -14.80 19.52
CA CYS A 5 -6.49 -14.71 20.65
C CYS A 5 -7.67 -15.68 20.50
N ASP A 6 -8.28 -15.70 19.31
CA ASP A 6 -9.42 -16.59 19.03
C ASP A 6 -9.04 -18.07 19.13
N LEU A 7 -7.88 -18.48 18.61
CA LEU A 7 -7.39 -19.85 18.73
C LEU A 7 -7.04 -20.23 20.19
N ALA A 8 -6.59 -19.27 20.98
CA ALA A 8 -6.27 -19.46 22.39
C ALA A 8 -7.49 -19.35 23.32
N GLY A 9 -8.69 -19.02 22.79
CA GLY A 9 -9.87 -18.77 23.60
C GLY A 9 -9.80 -17.52 24.46
N ILE A 10 -8.98 -16.54 24.08
CA ILE A 10 -8.75 -15.29 24.82
C ILE A 10 -9.48 -14.16 24.09
N SER A 11 -10.22 -13.35 24.84
CA SER A 11 -10.83 -12.14 24.27
C SER A 11 -9.77 -11.14 23.84
N VAL A 12 -9.98 -10.51 22.67
CA VAL A 12 -9.09 -9.42 22.21
C VAL A 12 -9.27 -8.22 23.15
N PRO A 13 -8.24 -7.80 23.89
CA PRO A 13 -8.37 -6.83 25.00
C PRO A 13 -8.69 -5.41 24.56
N VAL A 14 -8.48 -5.09 23.29
CA VAL A 14 -8.74 -3.78 22.68
C VAL A 14 -9.28 -4.00 21.28
N GLU A 15 -10.22 -3.16 20.87
CA GLU A 15 -10.72 -3.18 19.49
C GLU A 15 -9.56 -2.96 18.51
N LYS A 16 -9.31 -3.93 17.67
CA LYS A 16 -8.24 -3.92 16.67
C LYS A 16 -8.86 -3.98 15.27
N PRO A 17 -8.28 -3.30 14.30
CA PRO A 17 -8.82 -3.28 12.93
C PRO A 17 -8.74 -4.63 12.21
N GLY A 18 -7.95 -5.58 12.73
CA GLY A 18 -7.83 -6.91 12.15
C GLY A 18 -9.04 -7.80 12.46
N ILE A 19 -9.25 -8.82 11.62
CA ILE A 19 -10.22 -9.89 11.83
C ILE A 19 -9.52 -11.21 12.11
N SER A 20 -10.22 -12.10 12.85
CA SER A 20 -9.71 -13.46 13.06
C SER A 20 -9.81 -14.28 11.78
N LEU A 21 -8.75 -15.00 11.46
CA LEU A 21 -8.69 -16.01 10.40
C LEU A 21 -8.83 -17.43 10.95
N ALA A 22 -9.14 -17.58 12.25
CA ALA A 22 -9.28 -18.89 12.88
C ALA A 22 -10.32 -19.79 12.17
N PRO A 23 -11.49 -19.29 11.72
CA PRO A 23 -12.42 -20.10 10.95
C PRO A 23 -11.78 -20.67 9.67
N THR A 24 -11.05 -19.85 8.92
CA THR A 24 -10.35 -20.30 7.71
C THR A 24 -9.30 -21.37 8.02
N LEU A 25 -8.54 -21.21 9.10
CA LEU A 25 -7.54 -22.19 9.54
C LEU A 25 -8.16 -23.52 9.97
N LYS A 26 -9.39 -23.50 10.48
CA LYS A 26 -10.18 -24.69 10.84
C LYS A 26 -10.94 -25.30 9.64
N GLY A 27 -10.77 -24.76 8.43
CA GLY A 27 -11.50 -25.19 7.23
C GLY A 27 -12.97 -24.73 7.19
N GLU A 28 -13.33 -23.77 8.05
CA GLU A 28 -14.67 -23.21 8.12
C GLU A 28 -14.82 -22.00 7.20
N LYS A 29 -16.06 -21.67 6.86
CA LYS A 29 -16.34 -20.48 6.06
C LYS A 29 -16.06 -19.19 6.85
N GLN A 30 -15.24 -18.32 6.29
CA GLN A 30 -14.99 -16.98 6.85
C GLN A 30 -16.25 -16.11 6.77
N LYS A 31 -16.79 -15.73 7.93
CA LYS A 31 -18.00 -14.90 8.03
C LYS A 31 -17.73 -13.40 7.85
N LYS A 32 -16.56 -12.94 8.32
CA LYS A 32 -16.10 -11.54 8.22
C LYS A 32 -14.93 -11.47 7.27
N THR A 33 -14.97 -10.57 6.30
CA THR A 33 -13.86 -10.27 5.41
C THR A 33 -13.68 -8.75 5.31
N HIS A 34 -12.47 -8.30 5.05
CA HIS A 34 -12.27 -6.90 4.70
C HIS A 34 -12.66 -6.68 3.24
N PRO A 35 -13.41 -5.61 2.93
CA PRO A 35 -13.76 -5.27 1.55
C PRO A 35 -12.52 -4.90 0.74
N TYR A 36 -11.49 -4.38 1.41
CA TYR A 36 -10.19 -4.05 0.85
C TYR A 36 -9.11 -4.15 1.94
N VAL A 37 -7.87 -4.20 1.53
CA VAL A 37 -6.70 -4.08 2.41
C VAL A 37 -5.84 -2.90 1.98
N VAL A 38 -5.13 -2.31 2.95
CA VAL A 38 -4.22 -1.19 2.71
C VAL A 38 -2.81 -1.58 3.10
N SER A 39 -1.85 -1.15 2.30
CA SER A 39 -0.43 -1.17 2.63
C SER A 39 0.10 0.27 2.63
N GLU A 40 0.93 0.56 3.59
CA GLU A 40 1.53 1.86 3.83
C GLU A 40 3.04 1.75 3.76
N TRP A 41 3.67 2.76 3.21
CA TRP A 41 5.12 2.92 3.29
C TRP A 41 5.49 4.39 3.37
N HIS A 42 6.60 4.63 4.04
CA HIS A 42 7.27 5.93 4.19
C HIS A 42 8.68 5.83 3.65
N SER A 43 9.34 6.97 3.55
CA SER A 43 10.80 6.99 3.32
C SER A 43 11.50 6.33 4.50
N GLU A 44 12.36 5.37 4.24
CA GLU A 44 13.25 4.81 5.25
C GLU A 44 14.64 5.44 5.16
N TYR A 45 15.39 5.37 6.26
CA TYR A 45 16.61 6.10 6.55
C TYR A 45 17.73 6.00 5.48
N GLU A 46 17.79 4.93 4.72
CA GLU A 46 18.80 4.74 3.68
C GLU A 46 18.22 4.72 2.25
N TYR A 47 16.91 4.60 2.13
CA TYR A 47 16.21 4.51 0.86
C TYR A 47 15.06 5.49 0.84
N VAL A 48 15.22 6.57 0.08
CA VAL A 48 14.11 7.49 -0.12
C VAL A 48 13.15 6.88 -1.13
N VAL A 49 12.12 6.30 -0.58
CA VAL A 49 10.95 5.87 -1.35
C VAL A 49 9.89 6.95 -1.19
N THR A 50 9.31 7.40 -2.29
CA THR A 50 8.16 8.31 -2.19
C THR A 50 7.08 7.68 -1.34
N PRO A 51 6.67 8.32 -0.23
CA PRO A 51 5.60 7.79 0.61
C PRO A 51 4.37 7.49 -0.22
N GLY A 52 3.75 6.36 0.07
CA GLY A 52 2.58 5.93 -0.68
C GLY A 52 1.61 5.13 0.16
N ARG A 53 0.41 4.99 -0.40
CA ARG A 53 -0.65 4.14 0.12
C ARG A 53 -1.21 3.30 -1.01
N MET A 54 -1.30 2.02 -0.78
CA MET A 54 -1.87 1.07 -1.72
C MET A 54 -3.16 0.48 -1.16
N VAL A 55 -4.20 0.51 -1.96
CA VAL A 55 -5.49 -0.15 -1.68
C VAL A 55 -5.64 -1.34 -2.60
N ARG A 56 -5.83 -2.52 -2.03
CA ARG A 56 -6.09 -3.75 -2.76
C ARG A 56 -7.52 -4.21 -2.50
N GLY A 57 -8.37 -3.98 -3.47
CA GLY A 57 -9.72 -4.55 -3.55
C GLY A 57 -9.71 -5.99 -4.09
N PRO A 58 -10.87 -6.63 -4.26
CA PRO A 58 -10.94 -8.01 -4.75
C PRO A 58 -10.32 -8.22 -6.14
N ARG A 59 -10.40 -7.20 -7.00
CA ARG A 59 -9.90 -7.27 -8.37
C ARG A 59 -8.84 -6.26 -8.70
N TYR A 60 -8.99 -5.00 -8.24
CA TYR A 60 -8.09 -3.93 -8.62
C TYR A 60 -7.14 -3.59 -7.49
N LYS A 61 -5.95 -3.13 -7.86
CA LYS A 61 -4.96 -2.53 -6.97
C LYS A 61 -4.78 -1.08 -7.37
N TYR A 62 -4.92 -0.18 -6.41
CA TYR A 62 -4.73 1.25 -6.57
C TYR A 62 -3.60 1.71 -5.66
N THR A 63 -2.71 2.52 -6.18
CA THR A 63 -1.62 3.15 -5.43
C THR A 63 -1.66 4.65 -5.63
N HIS A 64 -1.55 5.38 -4.53
CA HIS A 64 -1.36 6.83 -4.52
C HIS A 64 0.00 7.15 -3.92
N TYR A 65 0.76 7.97 -4.63
CA TYR A 65 2.05 8.48 -4.20
C TYR A 65 1.94 9.95 -3.82
N LEU A 66 2.70 10.40 -2.81
CA LEU A 66 2.82 11.82 -2.48
C LEU A 66 3.60 12.58 -3.56
N GLU A 67 3.47 13.91 -3.53
CA GLU A 67 4.28 14.86 -4.30
C GLU A 67 4.27 14.64 -5.82
N GLY A 68 3.07 14.49 -6.38
CA GLY A 68 2.91 14.52 -7.83
C GLY A 68 3.44 13.28 -8.57
N ASN A 69 3.89 12.26 -7.85
CA ASN A 69 4.30 10.99 -8.44
C ASN A 69 3.12 10.17 -8.97
N GLY A 70 1.91 10.72 -8.82
CA GLY A 70 0.74 10.24 -9.50
C GLY A 70 0.03 9.08 -8.82
N GLU A 71 -0.74 8.41 -9.63
CA GLU A 71 -1.59 7.31 -9.24
C GLU A 71 -1.39 6.12 -10.17
N GLU A 72 -1.56 4.95 -9.63
CA GLU A 72 -1.54 3.71 -10.40
C GLU A 72 -2.80 2.91 -10.12
N LEU A 73 -3.34 2.30 -11.16
CA LEU A 73 -4.46 1.38 -11.07
C LEU A 73 -4.18 0.16 -11.94
N TYR A 74 -4.28 -1.02 -11.36
CA TYR A 74 -4.03 -2.29 -12.05
C TYR A 74 -5.19 -3.26 -11.89
N ASP A 75 -5.55 -3.97 -12.97
CA ASP A 75 -6.53 -5.07 -12.96
C ASP A 75 -5.80 -6.38 -12.63
N MET A 76 -5.72 -6.74 -11.37
CA MET A 76 -4.98 -7.90 -10.89
C MET A 76 -5.49 -9.24 -11.42
N LYS A 77 -6.69 -9.29 -11.99
CA LYS A 77 -7.21 -10.48 -12.65
C LYS A 77 -6.68 -10.63 -14.07
N LYS A 78 -6.54 -9.53 -14.80
CA LYS A 78 -6.10 -9.52 -16.22
C LYS A 78 -4.61 -9.26 -16.37
N ASP A 79 -4.04 -8.52 -15.44
CA ASP A 79 -2.63 -8.09 -15.44
C ASP A 79 -2.02 -8.26 -14.04
N PRO A 80 -1.81 -9.51 -13.58
CA PRO A 80 -1.19 -9.77 -12.29
C PRO A 80 0.27 -9.31 -12.21
N GLY A 81 0.90 -9.04 -13.35
CA GLY A 81 2.27 -8.50 -13.44
C GLY A 81 2.34 -6.99 -13.45
N GLU A 82 1.18 -6.28 -13.30
CA GLU A 82 1.13 -4.82 -13.15
C GLU A 82 1.85 -4.03 -14.26
N ARG A 83 1.74 -4.50 -15.49
CA ARG A 83 2.46 -3.94 -16.64
C ARG A 83 1.76 -2.76 -17.28
N LYS A 84 0.43 -2.62 -17.07
CA LYS A 84 -0.38 -1.57 -17.67
C LYS A 84 -1.10 -0.74 -16.62
N ASN A 85 -0.61 0.46 -16.36
CA ASN A 85 -1.30 1.42 -15.50
C ASN A 85 -2.58 1.94 -16.18
N LEU A 86 -3.73 1.75 -15.52
CA LEU A 86 -5.07 2.12 -16.00
C LEU A 86 -5.55 3.45 -15.42
N ALA A 87 -4.79 4.12 -14.55
CA ALA A 87 -5.25 5.32 -13.84
C ALA A 87 -5.60 6.49 -14.77
N LYS A 88 -4.99 6.53 -15.96
CA LYS A 88 -5.27 7.57 -16.98
C LYS A 88 -6.25 7.13 -18.06
N ASP A 89 -6.75 5.90 -18.04
CA ASP A 89 -7.71 5.41 -19.03
C ASP A 89 -9.15 5.79 -18.61
N PRO A 90 -9.87 6.61 -19.39
CA PRO A 90 -11.22 7.05 -19.05
C PRO A 90 -12.22 5.92 -18.81
N LYS A 91 -11.99 4.76 -19.41
CA LYS A 91 -12.84 3.56 -19.22
C LYS A 91 -12.83 3.05 -17.78
N TYR A 92 -11.80 3.37 -17.01
CA TYR A 92 -11.63 2.95 -15.63
C TYR A 92 -11.87 4.07 -14.62
N SER A 93 -12.35 5.25 -15.06
CA SER A 93 -12.58 6.41 -14.20
C SER A 93 -13.47 6.10 -12.99
N LYS A 94 -14.52 5.31 -13.17
CA LYS A 94 -15.39 4.88 -12.07
C LYS A 94 -14.65 3.99 -11.06
N VAL A 95 -13.90 3.01 -11.55
CA VAL A 95 -13.10 2.11 -10.70
C VAL A 95 -12.04 2.89 -9.93
N LEU A 96 -11.40 3.84 -10.59
CA LEU A 96 -10.42 4.73 -9.97
C LEU A 96 -11.05 5.56 -8.84
N ALA A 97 -12.22 6.16 -9.10
CA ALA A 97 -12.95 6.93 -8.10
C ALA A 97 -13.36 6.07 -6.89
N GLU A 98 -13.82 4.85 -7.11
CA GLU A 98 -14.15 3.90 -6.04
C GLU A 98 -12.92 3.60 -5.15
N HIS A 99 -11.75 3.39 -5.74
CA HIS A 99 -10.53 3.08 -4.98
C HIS A 99 -9.95 4.31 -4.27
N ARG A 100 -10.10 5.50 -4.84
CA ARG A 100 -9.80 6.76 -4.15
C ARG A 100 -10.67 6.92 -2.92
N ALA A 101 -11.98 6.65 -3.04
CA ALA A 101 -12.90 6.71 -1.91
C ALA A 101 -12.56 5.68 -0.81
N MET A 102 -12.12 4.47 -1.17
CA MET A 102 -11.63 3.49 -0.20
C MET A 102 -10.39 3.98 0.55
N LEU A 103 -9.46 4.65 -0.13
CA LEU A 103 -8.29 5.25 0.51
C LEU A 103 -8.68 6.42 1.42
N ASP A 104 -9.61 7.27 0.99
CA ASP A 104 -10.10 8.40 1.79
C ASP A 104 -10.81 7.93 3.06
N ASP A 105 -11.64 6.89 2.97
CA ASP A 105 -12.25 6.23 4.12
C ASP A 105 -11.19 5.71 5.09
N TYR A 106 -10.17 5.01 4.56
CA TYR A 106 -9.08 4.48 5.38
C TYR A 106 -8.33 5.60 6.11
N ILE A 107 -7.89 6.63 5.40
CA ILE A 107 -7.16 7.79 5.96
C ILE A 107 -7.99 8.46 7.07
N THR A 108 -9.28 8.69 6.82
CA THR A 108 -10.18 9.33 7.78
C THR A 108 -10.37 8.47 9.04
N ARG A 109 -10.63 7.19 8.86
CA ARG A 109 -10.89 6.26 9.97
C ARG A 109 -9.67 5.97 10.83
N THR A 110 -8.49 5.93 10.22
CA THR A 110 -7.22 5.67 10.93
C THR A 110 -6.56 6.95 11.43
N LYS A 111 -7.07 8.13 11.05
CA LYS A 111 -6.45 9.44 11.29
C LYS A 111 -5.01 9.49 10.74
N ASP A 112 -4.81 8.87 9.57
CA ASP A 112 -3.51 8.84 8.90
C ASP A 112 -3.17 10.24 8.38
N ASP A 113 -2.06 10.79 8.81
CA ASP A 113 -1.59 12.12 8.41
C ASP A 113 -0.82 12.13 7.08
N TYR A 114 -0.84 11.00 6.38
CA TYR A 114 -0.12 10.75 5.14
C TYR A 114 -0.09 11.94 4.17
N ARG A 115 -1.25 12.61 3.97
CA ARG A 115 -1.34 13.73 3.02
C ARG A 115 -0.66 15.02 3.50
N SER A 116 -0.37 15.12 4.78
CA SER A 116 0.34 16.26 5.38
C SER A 116 1.85 16.02 5.48
N LEU A 117 2.31 14.80 5.20
CA LEU A 117 3.73 14.49 5.23
C LEU A 117 4.47 15.34 4.20
N LYS A 118 5.54 15.99 4.66
CA LYS A 118 6.51 16.61 3.77
C LYS A 118 7.57 15.58 3.48
N VAL A 119 7.79 15.30 2.21
CA VAL A 119 8.97 14.54 1.80
C VAL A 119 10.14 15.49 1.94
N ASP A 120 10.95 15.31 2.97
CA ASP A 120 12.18 16.07 3.11
C ASP A 120 13.01 15.87 1.86
N ALA A 121 13.29 16.97 1.19
CA ALA A 121 14.23 16.98 0.08
C ALA A 121 15.65 16.80 0.64
N ASP A 122 15.94 15.62 1.17
CA ASP A 122 17.31 15.27 1.53
C ASP A 122 18.19 15.45 0.27
N PRO A 123 19.22 16.31 0.33
CA PRO A 123 20.12 16.52 -0.80
C PRO A 123 20.72 15.22 -1.36
N ARG A 124 20.80 14.18 -0.54
CA ARG A 124 21.24 12.84 -0.94
C ARG A 124 20.24 12.13 -1.85
N CYS A 125 19.00 12.60 -1.89
CA CYS A 125 17.87 12.03 -2.61
C CYS A 125 17.55 12.76 -3.92
N ARG A 126 18.35 13.74 -4.34
CA ARG A 126 18.11 14.58 -5.52
C ARG A 126 18.03 13.84 -6.86
N ASN A 127 18.40 12.58 -6.89
CA ASN A 127 18.37 11.78 -8.11
C ASN A 127 17.13 10.87 -8.20
N HIS A 128 16.06 11.18 -7.46
CA HIS A 128 14.84 10.42 -7.51
C HIS A 128 14.08 10.72 -8.80
N THR A 129 14.07 9.75 -9.70
CA THR A 129 13.09 9.71 -10.77
C THR A 129 11.75 9.32 -10.15
N PRO A 130 10.67 10.11 -10.35
CA PRO A 130 9.36 9.76 -9.84
C PRO A 130 8.98 8.33 -10.24
N GLY A 131 8.70 7.47 -9.25
CA GLY A 131 8.21 6.12 -9.47
C GLY A 131 9.23 4.98 -9.44
N TYR A 132 10.55 5.27 -9.42
CA TYR A 132 11.56 4.22 -9.22
C TYR A 132 12.73 4.73 -8.37
N PRO A 133 13.19 3.93 -7.40
CA PRO A 133 14.45 4.23 -6.75
C PRO A 133 15.54 4.27 -7.81
N ASN A 134 16.27 5.36 -7.86
CA ASN A 134 17.40 5.45 -8.77
C ASN A 134 18.45 4.43 -8.32
N HIS A 135 18.67 3.37 -9.10
CA HIS A 135 19.69 2.35 -8.84
C HIS A 135 21.11 2.92 -8.77
N GLU A 136 21.26 4.21 -8.98
CA GLU A 136 22.52 4.94 -8.90
C GLU A 136 22.74 5.68 -7.58
N GLY A 137 21.94 5.42 -6.53
CA GLY A 137 22.17 5.94 -5.19
C GLY A 137 23.56 5.54 -4.67
N PRO A 138 24.20 6.39 -3.82
CA PRO A 138 25.57 6.17 -3.37
C PRO A 138 25.81 4.76 -2.78
N GLY A 139 24.83 4.18 -2.10
CA GLY A 139 24.95 2.83 -1.55
C GLY A 139 25.00 1.70 -2.60
N VAL A 140 24.26 1.86 -3.70
CA VAL A 140 24.24 0.84 -4.78
C VAL A 140 25.56 0.86 -5.56
N ARG A 141 26.13 2.04 -5.80
CA ARG A 141 27.45 2.18 -6.43
C ARG A 141 28.56 1.53 -5.61
N GLU A 142 28.49 1.60 -4.28
CA GLU A 142 29.46 0.96 -3.41
C GLU A 142 29.34 -0.57 -3.38
N ILE A 143 28.12 -1.09 -3.39
CA ILE A 143 27.86 -2.53 -3.43
C ILE A 143 28.33 -3.14 -4.76
N LEU A 144 28.11 -2.46 -5.87
CA LEU A 144 28.52 -2.94 -7.19
C LEU A 144 30.05 -2.85 -7.42
N LYS A 145 30.77 -2.00 -6.68
CA LYS A 145 32.24 -1.94 -6.72
C LYS A 145 32.95 -3.03 -5.93
N ARG A 146 32.22 -3.76 -5.08
CA ARG A 146 32.77 -4.86 -4.25
C ARG A 146 32.64 -6.24 -4.89
N LYS A 147 32.20 -6.32 -6.13
CA LYS A 147 32.24 -7.51 -6.99
C LYS A 147 33.29 -7.32 -8.07
#